data_80998ca3b8dd6885a075ee712e3fd2be
#
_entry.id   80998ca3b8dd6885a075ee712e3fd2be
#
_cell.length_a   1.000
_cell.length_b   1.000
_cell.length_c   1.000
_cell.angle_alpha   90.00
_cell.angle_beta   90.00
_cell.angle_gamma   90.00
#
_symmetry.space_group_name_H-M   'P 1'
#
loop_
_entity.id
_entity.type
_entity.pdbx_description
1 polymer ?
#
loop_
_entity_poly.entity_id
_entity_poly.type
_entity_poly.pdbx_seq_one_letter_code
_entity_poly.pdbx_strand_id
1 'polypeptide(L)'
;MRAVSRRRSLSLSARSRTSVTSIQDVTGAIVVLRGRKVLLDAELAALYGVTTKRLNEQVKRNAERFPEDIMFRLSRTETDALNRSHSATGSQKHRDPRFPPYAFTEHGAIMAATTLNSRRAVEMSLYVVRAFVRLRELLATNRAFARKLDELESRLQTHDEAITGILSTLRELMNPPASERRGIGFTADLKEGK
;
A
#
# COMPACT_ATOMS: atom_id res chain seq x y z
N MET A 1 -39.73 -45.57 44.77
CA MET A 1 -40.08 -44.52 43.82
C MET A 1 -38.90 -43.54 43.68
N ARG A 2 -38.10 -43.64 42.61
CA ARG A 2 -36.93 -42.76 42.35
C ARG A 2 -37.26 -41.83 41.19
N ALA A 3 -37.37 -40.53 41.47
CA ALA A 3 -37.56 -39.49 40.48
C ALA A 3 -36.21 -39.14 39.84
N VAL A 4 -36.10 -39.38 38.53
CA VAL A 4 -34.93 -39.04 37.72
C VAL A 4 -35.14 -37.62 37.21
N SER A 5 -34.38 -36.69 37.79
CA SER A 5 -34.30 -35.28 37.36
C SER A 5 -33.50 -35.21 36.07
N ARG A 6 -34.18 -34.96 34.93
CA ARG A 6 -33.55 -34.62 33.63
C ARG A 6 -33.06 -33.19 33.70
N ARG A 7 -31.77 -32.98 33.88
CA ARG A 7 -31.11 -31.70 33.60
C ARG A 7 -31.11 -31.46 32.09
N ARG A 8 -31.93 -30.53 31.64
CA ARG A 8 -31.83 -29.94 30.31
C ARG A 8 -30.60 -29.06 30.29
N SER A 9 -29.56 -29.51 29.61
CA SER A 9 -28.44 -28.66 29.21
C SER A 9 -28.94 -27.66 28.18
N LEU A 10 -29.13 -26.41 28.60
CA LEU A 10 -29.31 -25.29 27.71
C LEU A 10 -27.97 -25.05 27.00
N SER A 11 -27.88 -25.50 25.74
CA SER A 11 -26.82 -25.12 24.87
C SER A 11 -26.92 -23.60 24.66
N LEU A 12 -25.95 -22.84 25.20
CA LEU A 12 -25.76 -21.45 24.85
C LEU A 12 -25.39 -21.42 23.38
N SER A 13 -26.40 -21.21 22.56
CA SER A 13 -26.28 -20.89 21.15
C SER A 13 -25.36 -19.67 20.96
N ALA A 14 -24.42 -19.87 20.07
CA ALA A 14 -23.41 -18.91 19.61
C ALA A 14 -23.90 -17.46 19.65
N ARG A 15 -23.32 -16.67 20.54
CA ARG A 15 -23.34 -15.22 20.45
C ARG A 15 -22.69 -14.85 19.12
N SER A 16 -23.50 -14.44 18.16
CA SER A 16 -23.05 -13.68 17.00
C SER A 16 -22.16 -12.56 17.51
N ARG A 17 -20.85 -12.71 17.32
CA ARG A 17 -19.88 -11.65 17.55
C ARG A 17 -20.19 -10.58 16.51
N THR A 18 -20.96 -9.60 16.92
CA THR A 18 -21.01 -8.31 16.24
C THR A 18 -19.61 -7.71 16.47
N SER A 19 -18.69 -8.05 15.59
CA SER A 19 -17.36 -7.44 15.58
C SER A 19 -17.58 -5.95 15.37
N VAL A 20 -17.23 -5.15 16.36
CA VAL A 20 -17.18 -3.70 16.23
C VAL A 20 -16.17 -3.43 15.12
N THR A 21 -16.65 -3.10 13.93
CA THR A 21 -15.81 -2.81 12.79
C THR A 21 -15.07 -1.51 13.10
N SER A 22 -13.77 -1.59 13.27
CA SER A 22 -12.94 -0.40 13.49
C SER A 22 -12.60 0.28 12.16
N ILE A 23 -12.25 1.57 12.21
CA ILE A 23 -11.73 2.29 11.03
C ILE A 23 -10.48 1.59 10.48
N GLN A 24 -9.67 1.00 11.35
CA GLN A 24 -8.46 0.26 10.99
C GLN A 24 -8.79 -0.99 10.17
N ASP A 25 -9.83 -1.75 10.54
CA ASP A 25 -10.28 -2.93 9.80
C ASP A 25 -10.74 -2.55 8.39
N VAL A 26 -11.49 -1.44 8.27
CA VAL A 26 -11.93 -0.91 6.97
C VAL A 26 -10.75 -0.43 6.14
N THR A 27 -9.79 0.27 6.75
CA THR A 27 -8.57 0.75 6.06
C THR A 27 -7.75 -0.43 5.52
N GLY A 28 -7.63 -1.51 6.29
CA GLY A 28 -6.93 -2.74 5.89
C GLY A 28 -7.63 -3.52 4.76
N ALA A 29 -8.93 -3.29 4.55
CA ALA A 29 -9.69 -3.91 3.46
C ALA A 29 -9.60 -3.12 2.14
N ILE A 30 -9.08 -1.88 2.17
CA ILE A 30 -8.89 -1.07 0.95
C ILE A 30 -7.67 -1.58 0.19
N VAL A 31 -7.86 -1.88 -1.09
CA VAL A 31 -6.80 -2.31 -2.01
C VAL A 31 -6.58 -1.26 -3.10
N VAL A 32 -5.40 -1.28 -3.73
CA VAL A 32 -5.10 -0.40 -4.87
C VAL A 32 -5.21 -1.21 -6.15
N LEU A 33 -6.17 -0.86 -7.01
CA LEU A 33 -6.39 -1.48 -8.32
C LEU A 33 -6.49 -0.39 -9.39
N ARG A 34 -5.81 -0.57 -10.51
CA ARG A 34 -5.75 0.42 -11.61
C ARG A 34 -5.37 1.84 -11.12
N GLY A 35 -4.46 1.92 -10.13
CA GLY A 35 -4.07 3.19 -9.50
C GLY A 35 -5.13 3.84 -8.60
N ARG A 36 -6.28 3.21 -8.40
CA ARG A 36 -7.38 3.69 -7.55
C ARG A 36 -7.46 2.88 -6.26
N LYS A 37 -7.80 3.55 -5.17
CA LYS A 37 -8.09 2.92 -3.88
C LYS A 37 -9.54 2.45 -3.90
N VAL A 38 -9.77 1.16 -3.67
CA VAL A 38 -11.11 0.55 -3.79
C VAL A 38 -11.38 -0.44 -2.67
N LEU A 39 -12.66 -0.64 -2.38
CA LEU A 39 -13.19 -1.77 -1.60
C LEU A 39 -13.86 -2.76 -2.56
N LEU A 40 -13.70 -4.04 -2.31
CA LEU A 40 -14.36 -5.06 -3.10
C LEU A 40 -15.79 -5.32 -2.58
N ASP A 41 -16.63 -5.84 -3.46
CA ASP A 41 -18.04 -6.08 -3.17
C ASP A 41 -18.29 -6.96 -1.93
N ALA A 42 -17.47 -7.97 -1.70
CA ALA A 42 -17.62 -8.85 -0.55
C ALA A 42 -17.33 -8.13 0.76
N GLU A 43 -16.26 -7.32 0.82
CA GLU A 43 -15.89 -6.51 1.98
C GLU A 43 -16.93 -5.42 2.23
N LEU A 44 -17.37 -4.74 1.18
CA LEU A 44 -18.37 -3.69 1.28
C LEU A 44 -19.74 -4.24 1.73
N ALA A 45 -20.15 -5.39 1.20
CA ALA A 45 -21.37 -6.08 1.63
C ALA A 45 -21.32 -6.49 3.12
N ALA A 46 -20.18 -7.02 3.56
CA ALA A 46 -19.97 -7.39 4.96
C ALA A 46 -20.07 -6.16 5.88
N LEU A 47 -19.47 -5.03 5.51
CA LEU A 47 -19.56 -3.76 6.23
C LEU A 47 -21.02 -3.28 6.35
N TYR A 48 -21.75 -3.31 5.27
CA TYR A 48 -23.14 -2.86 5.23
C TYR A 48 -24.13 -3.88 5.79
N GLY A 49 -23.67 -5.06 6.20
CA GLY A 49 -24.49 -6.11 6.82
C GLY A 49 -25.47 -6.76 5.85
N VAL A 50 -25.08 -6.83 4.57
CA VAL A 50 -25.85 -7.48 3.52
C VAL A 50 -25.04 -8.59 2.85
N THR A 51 -25.71 -9.44 2.08
CA THR A 51 -25.00 -10.43 1.25
C THR A 51 -24.41 -9.74 0.00
N THR A 52 -23.29 -10.23 -0.49
CA THR A 52 -22.67 -9.75 -1.75
C THR A 52 -23.66 -9.83 -2.91
N LYS A 53 -24.49 -10.88 -2.95
CA LYS A 53 -25.55 -11.03 -3.96
C LYS A 53 -26.53 -9.86 -3.91
N ARG A 54 -27.03 -9.50 -2.71
CA ARG A 54 -27.98 -8.39 -2.53
C ARG A 54 -27.35 -7.05 -2.91
N LEU A 55 -26.12 -6.80 -2.52
CA LEU A 55 -25.38 -5.58 -2.92
C LEU A 55 -25.30 -5.50 -4.44
N ASN A 56 -24.83 -6.56 -5.10
CA ASN A 56 -24.64 -6.58 -6.55
C ASN A 56 -25.97 -6.50 -7.32
N GLU A 57 -27.06 -7.04 -6.80
CA GLU A 57 -28.40 -6.87 -7.38
C GLU A 57 -28.87 -5.41 -7.31
N GLN A 58 -28.67 -4.73 -6.17
CA GLN A 58 -29.04 -3.31 -6.03
C GLN A 58 -28.21 -2.42 -6.95
N VAL A 59 -26.91 -2.68 -7.06
CA VAL A 59 -26.00 -1.96 -7.97
C VAL A 59 -26.46 -2.14 -9.42
N LYS A 60 -26.79 -3.37 -9.84
CA LYS A 60 -27.27 -3.64 -11.21
C LYS A 60 -28.59 -2.93 -11.52
N ARG A 61 -29.52 -2.86 -10.54
CA ARG A 61 -30.81 -2.17 -10.71
C ARG A 61 -30.67 -0.66 -10.84
N ASN A 62 -29.56 -0.10 -10.35
CA ASN A 62 -29.26 1.33 -10.36
C ASN A 62 -27.95 1.62 -11.12
N ALA A 63 -27.69 0.88 -12.20
CA ALA A 63 -26.41 0.93 -12.93
C ALA A 63 -26.03 2.35 -13.40
N GLU A 64 -27.00 3.17 -13.72
CA GLU A 64 -26.84 4.57 -14.09
C GLU A 64 -26.13 5.44 -13.04
N ARG A 65 -26.21 5.04 -11.76
CA ARG A 65 -25.55 5.72 -10.65
C ARG A 65 -24.12 5.26 -10.40
N PHE A 66 -23.65 4.27 -11.15
CA PHE A 66 -22.36 3.64 -10.97
C PHE A 66 -21.51 3.68 -12.25
N PRO A 67 -21.11 4.88 -12.71
CA PRO A 67 -20.19 4.98 -13.84
C PRO A 67 -18.84 4.33 -13.51
N GLU A 68 -18.04 4.00 -14.53
CA GLU A 68 -16.80 3.23 -14.41
C GLU A 68 -15.69 3.92 -13.60
N ASP A 69 -15.78 5.22 -13.39
CA ASP A 69 -14.86 5.98 -12.56
C ASP A 69 -15.07 5.75 -11.06
N ILE A 70 -16.28 5.34 -10.64
CA ILE A 70 -16.59 5.08 -9.22
C ILE A 70 -16.81 3.60 -8.91
N MET A 71 -17.12 2.77 -9.90
CA MET A 71 -17.27 1.32 -9.77
C MET A 71 -16.88 0.63 -11.06
N PHE A 72 -16.12 -0.45 -10.96
CA PHE A 72 -15.76 -1.29 -12.11
C PHE A 72 -15.69 -2.77 -11.73
N ARG A 73 -15.84 -3.62 -12.73
CA ARG A 73 -15.68 -5.06 -12.57
C ARG A 73 -14.23 -5.46 -12.85
N LEU A 74 -13.65 -6.32 -12.00
CA LEU A 74 -12.32 -6.86 -12.23
C LEU A 74 -12.30 -7.79 -13.44
N SER A 75 -11.17 -7.87 -14.12
CA SER A 75 -10.88 -8.92 -15.07
C SER A 75 -10.53 -10.24 -14.35
N ARG A 76 -10.48 -11.34 -15.09
CA ARG A 76 -10.01 -12.63 -14.56
C ARG A 76 -8.55 -12.52 -14.08
N THR A 77 -7.71 -11.90 -14.87
CA THR A 77 -6.28 -11.70 -14.54
C THR A 77 -6.08 -10.89 -13.27
N GLU A 78 -6.85 -9.83 -13.08
CA GLU A 78 -6.83 -9.02 -11.84
C GLU A 78 -7.34 -9.82 -10.63
N THR A 79 -8.38 -10.64 -10.82
CA THR A 79 -8.90 -11.51 -9.75
C THR A 79 -7.88 -12.58 -9.34
N ASP A 80 -7.16 -13.18 -10.30
CA ASP A 80 -6.12 -14.16 -10.02
C ASP A 80 -4.91 -13.54 -9.34
N ALA A 81 -4.51 -12.32 -9.75
CA ALA A 81 -3.45 -11.58 -9.10
C ALA A 81 -3.80 -11.23 -7.64
N LEU A 82 -5.04 -10.81 -7.40
CA LEU A 82 -5.56 -10.51 -6.08
C LEU A 82 -5.57 -11.77 -5.18
N ASN A 83 -6.02 -12.91 -5.70
CA ASN A 83 -6.03 -14.17 -4.96
C ASN A 83 -4.61 -14.59 -4.56
N ARG A 84 -3.61 -14.43 -5.43
CA ARG A 84 -2.20 -14.71 -5.12
C ARG A 84 -1.66 -13.81 -4.00
N SER A 85 -1.97 -12.52 -4.03
CA SER A 85 -1.58 -11.57 -2.98
C SER A 85 -2.19 -11.93 -1.64
N HIS A 86 -3.47 -12.32 -1.61
CA HIS A 86 -4.15 -12.75 -0.39
C HIS A 86 -3.63 -14.08 0.16
N SER A 87 -3.26 -15.03 -0.71
CA SER A 87 -2.65 -16.29 -0.29
C SER A 87 -1.28 -16.07 0.36
N ALA A 88 -0.48 -15.13 -0.14
CA ALA A 88 0.81 -14.77 0.44
C ALA A 88 0.68 -14.14 1.84
N THR A 89 -0.45 -13.50 2.15
CA THR A 89 -0.73 -12.89 3.46
C THR A 89 -1.54 -13.80 4.40
N GLY A 90 -1.73 -15.08 4.05
CA GLY A 90 -2.43 -16.05 4.88
C GLY A 90 -3.96 -15.86 4.94
N SER A 91 -4.52 -15.00 4.11
CA SER A 91 -5.97 -14.81 4.02
C SER A 91 -6.62 -15.90 3.18
N GLN A 92 -7.53 -16.68 3.78
CA GLN A 92 -8.25 -17.79 3.10
C GLN A 92 -9.39 -17.33 2.18
N LYS A 93 -9.49 -16.04 1.87
CA LYS A 93 -10.57 -15.51 1.00
C LYS A 93 -10.24 -15.73 -0.48
N HIS A 94 -10.28 -17.00 -0.92
CA HIS A 94 -10.16 -17.33 -2.34
C HIS A 94 -11.45 -16.96 -3.08
N ARG A 95 -11.32 -16.14 -4.13
CA ARG A 95 -12.44 -15.75 -4.98
C ARG A 95 -12.46 -16.60 -6.26
N ASP A 96 -13.65 -17.07 -6.65
CA ASP A 96 -13.81 -17.82 -7.89
C ASP A 96 -13.59 -16.90 -9.10
N PRO A 97 -12.56 -17.14 -9.96
CA PRO A 97 -12.27 -16.29 -11.12
C PRO A 97 -13.41 -16.24 -12.14
N ARG A 98 -14.36 -17.19 -12.08
CA ARG A 98 -15.55 -17.20 -12.96
C ARG A 98 -16.53 -16.06 -12.61
N PHE A 99 -16.44 -15.56 -11.38
CA PHE A 99 -17.29 -14.47 -10.88
C PHE A 99 -16.43 -13.29 -10.42
N PRO A 100 -15.82 -12.53 -11.35
CA PRO A 100 -14.97 -11.40 -10.98
C PRO A 100 -15.74 -10.40 -10.13
N PRO A 101 -15.16 -9.95 -8.99
CA PRO A 101 -15.81 -9.03 -8.07
C PRO A 101 -15.94 -7.63 -8.67
N TYR A 102 -16.85 -6.84 -8.09
CA TYR A 102 -16.89 -5.40 -8.30
C TYR A 102 -15.95 -4.69 -7.31
N ALA A 103 -15.30 -3.65 -7.82
CA ALA A 103 -14.46 -2.74 -7.04
C ALA A 103 -15.14 -1.38 -6.95
N PHE A 104 -15.27 -0.85 -5.75
CA PHE A 104 -15.91 0.41 -5.44
C PHE A 104 -14.90 1.42 -4.92
N THR A 105 -14.80 2.58 -5.55
CA THR A 105 -14.05 3.71 -4.99
C THR A 105 -14.76 4.27 -3.76
N GLU A 106 -14.19 5.28 -3.11
CA GLU A 106 -14.84 5.99 -2.00
C GLU A 106 -16.26 6.44 -2.38
N HIS A 107 -16.40 7.10 -3.52
CA HIS A 107 -17.70 7.58 -4.02
C HIS A 107 -18.66 6.42 -4.36
N GLY A 108 -18.14 5.37 -4.98
CA GLY A 108 -18.94 4.17 -5.29
C GLY A 108 -19.45 3.47 -4.03
N ALA A 109 -18.65 3.42 -2.97
CA ALA A 109 -19.06 2.85 -1.69
C ALA A 109 -20.18 3.69 -1.03
N ILE A 110 -20.06 5.02 -1.03
CA ILE A 110 -21.10 5.92 -0.52
C ILE A 110 -22.39 5.75 -1.34
N MET A 111 -22.27 5.72 -2.67
CA MET A 111 -23.42 5.51 -3.56
C MET A 111 -24.11 4.17 -3.31
N ALA A 112 -23.34 3.12 -3.03
CA ALA A 112 -23.88 1.81 -2.66
C ALA A 112 -24.65 1.85 -1.33
N ALA A 113 -24.17 2.61 -0.33
CA ALA A 113 -24.88 2.79 0.94
C ALA A 113 -26.23 3.49 0.74
N THR A 114 -26.29 4.55 -0.09
CA THR A 114 -27.52 5.27 -0.39
C THR A 114 -28.51 4.39 -1.17
N THR A 115 -28.01 3.57 -2.10
CA THR A 115 -28.84 2.65 -2.90
C THR A 115 -29.42 1.51 -2.06
N LEU A 116 -28.65 0.99 -1.08
CA LEU A 116 -29.12 -0.02 -0.12
C LEU A 116 -30.17 0.55 0.86
N ASN A 117 -30.11 1.83 1.12
CA ASN A 117 -31.03 2.60 1.99
C ASN A 117 -31.33 1.88 3.32
N SER A 118 -30.32 1.29 3.94
CA SER A 118 -30.45 0.66 5.24
C SER A 118 -29.73 1.48 6.30
N ARG A 119 -30.30 1.52 7.52
CA ARG A 119 -29.68 2.25 8.65
C ARG A 119 -28.20 1.86 8.86
N ARG A 120 -27.90 0.56 8.79
CA ARG A 120 -26.55 0.06 8.92
C ARG A 120 -25.63 0.53 7.79
N ALA A 121 -26.10 0.53 6.54
CA ALA A 121 -25.29 1.01 5.41
C ALA A 121 -24.96 2.49 5.55
N VAL A 122 -25.92 3.31 5.99
CA VAL A 122 -25.69 4.74 6.25
C VAL A 122 -24.70 4.95 7.38
N GLU A 123 -24.85 4.27 8.51
CA GLU A 123 -23.92 4.35 9.64
C GLU A 123 -22.51 3.93 9.22
N MET A 124 -22.37 2.82 8.51
CA MET A 124 -21.08 2.29 8.08
C MET A 124 -20.42 3.11 6.96
N SER A 125 -21.18 3.84 6.15
CA SER A 125 -20.62 4.71 5.12
C SER A 125 -19.70 5.78 5.70
N LEU A 126 -19.98 6.28 6.92
CA LEU A 126 -19.10 7.21 7.63
C LEU A 126 -17.74 6.58 7.98
N TYR A 127 -17.74 5.31 8.37
CA TYR A 127 -16.49 4.57 8.65
C TYR A 127 -15.68 4.36 7.37
N VAL A 128 -16.37 4.08 6.25
CA VAL A 128 -15.74 3.95 4.94
C VAL A 128 -15.05 5.25 4.54
N VAL A 129 -15.76 6.39 4.60
CA VAL A 129 -15.17 7.72 4.30
C VAL A 129 -13.95 7.98 5.18
N ARG A 130 -14.07 7.79 6.49
CA ARG A 130 -12.96 8.00 7.43
C ARG A 130 -11.77 7.09 7.14
N ALA A 131 -12.00 5.85 6.73
CA ALA A 131 -10.94 4.93 6.35
C ALA A 131 -10.19 5.39 5.09
N PHE A 132 -10.90 5.88 4.06
CA PHE A 132 -10.28 6.44 2.86
C PHE A 132 -9.49 7.73 3.17
N VAL A 133 -10.02 8.62 4.01
CA VAL A 133 -9.31 9.82 4.48
C VAL A 133 -8.04 9.42 5.22
N ARG A 134 -8.15 8.51 6.18
CA ARG A 134 -7.01 8.00 6.95
C ARG A 134 -5.91 7.39 6.07
N LEU A 135 -6.32 6.57 5.10
CA LEU A 135 -5.37 5.98 4.14
C LEU A 135 -4.68 7.06 3.29
N ARG A 136 -5.39 8.11 2.91
CA ARG A 136 -4.82 9.24 2.15
C ARG A 136 -3.74 9.97 2.98
N GLU A 137 -4.01 10.22 4.25
CA GLU A 137 -3.07 10.84 5.19
C GLU A 137 -1.80 9.99 5.38
N LEU A 138 -1.97 8.68 5.61
CA LEU A 138 -0.85 7.74 5.77
C LEU A 138 0.06 7.73 4.53
N LEU A 139 -0.52 7.71 3.33
CA LEU A 139 0.25 7.72 2.09
C LEU A 139 0.95 9.07 1.85
N ALA A 140 0.34 10.18 2.25
CA ALA A 140 0.97 11.50 2.17
C ALA A 140 2.19 11.59 3.11
N THR A 141 2.05 11.08 4.33
CA THR A 141 3.15 11.02 5.32
C THR A 141 4.31 10.16 4.82
N ASN A 142 4.01 8.97 4.27
CA ASN A 142 5.04 8.08 3.74
C ASN A 142 5.81 8.69 2.56
N ARG A 143 5.14 9.42 1.67
CA ARG A 143 5.80 10.14 0.58
C ARG A 143 6.69 11.27 1.06
N ALA A 144 6.28 11.99 2.12
CA ALA A 144 7.10 13.03 2.72
C ALA A 144 8.36 12.45 3.38
N PHE A 145 8.21 11.29 4.04
CA PHE A 145 9.32 10.56 4.65
C PHE A 145 10.31 10.04 3.61
N ALA A 146 9.83 9.41 2.53
CA ALA A 146 10.68 8.97 1.42
C ALA A 146 11.52 10.12 0.84
N ARG A 147 10.89 11.27 0.57
CA ARG A 147 11.63 12.45 0.09
C ARG A 147 12.72 12.93 1.03
N LYS A 148 12.48 12.87 2.35
CA LYS A 148 13.50 13.22 3.35
C LYS A 148 14.66 12.23 3.37
N LEU A 149 14.38 10.94 3.18
CA LEU A 149 15.43 9.92 3.05
C LEU A 149 16.31 10.18 1.82
N ASP A 150 15.71 10.41 0.65
CA ASP A 150 16.42 10.74 -0.59
C ASP A 150 17.31 11.99 -0.41
N GLU A 151 16.80 13.02 0.28
CA GLU A 151 17.57 14.23 0.59
C GLU A 151 18.77 13.92 1.52
N LEU A 152 18.59 13.09 2.54
CA LEU A 152 19.66 12.69 3.44
C LEU A 152 20.73 11.85 2.74
N GLU A 153 20.32 10.91 1.89
CA GLU A 153 21.25 10.11 1.08
C GLU A 153 22.11 11.00 0.17
N SER A 154 21.48 11.95 -0.52
CA SER A 154 22.21 12.92 -1.36
C SER A 154 23.22 13.74 -0.56
N ARG A 155 22.85 14.20 0.64
CA ARG A 155 23.80 14.94 1.50
C ARG A 155 24.96 14.07 1.96
N LEU A 156 24.71 12.81 2.35
CA LEU A 156 25.74 11.86 2.74
C LEU A 156 26.74 11.63 1.59
N GLN A 157 26.25 11.42 0.38
CA GLN A 157 27.10 11.24 -0.79
C GLN A 157 28.00 12.45 -1.05
N THR A 158 27.47 13.67 -0.93
CA THR A 158 28.26 14.91 -1.06
C THR A 158 29.33 15.01 0.02
N HIS A 159 29.03 14.61 1.27
CA HIS A 159 30.02 14.57 2.34
C HIS A 159 31.11 13.54 2.09
N ASP A 160 30.78 12.35 1.60
CA ASP A 160 31.76 11.30 1.27
C ASP A 160 32.70 11.74 0.13
N GLU A 161 32.18 12.40 -0.89
CA GLU A 161 32.98 13.00 -1.97
C GLU A 161 33.95 14.06 -1.43
N ALA A 162 33.48 14.95 -0.56
CA ALA A 162 34.30 15.98 0.06
C ALA A 162 35.42 15.36 0.94
N ILE A 163 35.10 14.35 1.74
CA ILE A 163 36.07 13.62 2.56
C ILE A 163 37.11 12.93 1.67
N THR A 164 36.70 12.29 0.61
CA THR A 164 37.56 11.63 -0.36
C THR A 164 38.51 12.65 -1.02
N GLY A 165 37.98 13.82 -1.41
CA GLY A 165 38.77 14.92 -1.95
C GLY A 165 39.84 15.43 -0.97
N ILE A 166 39.47 15.63 0.30
CA ILE A 166 40.41 16.05 1.35
C ILE A 166 41.51 14.99 1.54
N LEU A 167 41.13 13.70 1.60
CA LEU A 167 42.09 12.60 1.76
C LEU A 167 43.06 12.48 0.57
N SER A 168 42.59 12.72 -0.66
CA SER A 168 43.47 12.72 -1.84
C SER A 168 44.46 13.88 -1.80
N THR A 169 44.01 15.08 -1.46
CA THR A 169 44.88 16.26 -1.31
C THR A 169 45.90 16.06 -0.21
N LEU A 170 45.55 15.47 0.93
CA LEU A 170 46.50 15.13 1.99
C LEU A 170 47.54 14.13 1.52
N ARG A 171 47.15 13.10 0.75
CA ARG A 171 48.09 12.13 0.19
C ARG A 171 49.07 12.77 -0.80
N GLU A 172 48.63 13.69 -1.63
CA GLU A 172 49.45 14.46 -2.57
C GLU A 172 50.44 15.35 -1.81
N LEU A 173 50.03 15.99 -0.72
CA LEU A 173 50.92 16.78 0.14
C LEU A 173 51.95 15.93 0.89
N MET A 174 51.57 14.73 1.32
CA MET A 174 52.50 13.80 2.03
C MET A 174 53.47 13.09 1.07
N ASN A 175 53.08 12.86 -0.19
CA ASN A 175 53.89 12.26 -1.24
C ASN A 175 53.92 13.18 -2.45
N PRO A 176 54.61 14.32 -2.40
CA PRO A 176 54.73 15.18 -3.56
C PRO A 176 55.40 14.41 -4.70
N PRO A 177 54.91 14.49 -5.92
CA PRO A 177 55.55 13.85 -7.07
C PRO A 177 56.99 14.33 -7.12
N ALA A 178 57.94 13.37 -7.26
CA ALA A 178 59.33 13.69 -7.34
C ALA A 178 59.51 14.73 -8.44
N SER A 179 59.89 15.96 -8.07
CA SER A 179 60.18 17.00 -9.07
C SER A 179 61.27 16.43 -9.95
N GLU A 180 61.04 16.29 -11.25
CA GLU A 180 62.07 16.06 -12.22
C GLU A 180 63.12 17.19 -12.03
N ARG A 181 64.20 16.84 -11.32
CA ARG A 181 65.34 17.73 -11.24
C ARG A 181 65.88 17.87 -12.67
N ARG A 182 65.45 18.92 -13.38
CA ARG A 182 66.20 19.38 -14.54
C ARG A 182 67.57 19.67 -14.03
N GLY A 183 68.50 18.77 -14.38
CA GLY A 183 69.90 19.00 -14.12
C GLY A 183 70.30 20.28 -14.82
N ILE A 184 70.63 21.33 -14.03
CA ILE A 184 71.31 22.50 -14.53
C ILE A 184 72.75 22.06 -14.82
N GLY A 185 72.92 21.32 -15.91
CA GLY A 185 74.19 20.89 -16.42
C GLY A 185 74.68 21.90 -17.45
N PHE A 186 75.72 22.63 -17.11
CA PHE A 186 76.56 23.32 -18.05
C PHE A 186 77.36 22.23 -18.84
N THR A 187 76.85 21.87 -20.03
CA THR A 187 77.61 21.08 -20.99
C THR A 187 78.51 22.04 -21.77
N ALA A 188 79.77 22.17 -21.30
CA ALA A 188 80.83 22.76 -22.10
C ALA A 188 81.19 21.75 -23.19
N ASP A 189 80.87 22.02 -24.44
CA ASP A 189 81.38 21.33 -25.62
C ASP A 189 82.86 21.65 -25.79
N LEU A 190 83.70 20.78 -25.32
CA LEU A 190 85.13 20.75 -25.71
C LEU A 190 85.22 20.02 -27.05
N LYS A 191 85.20 20.80 -28.14
CA LYS A 191 85.64 20.32 -29.46
C LYS A 191 87.17 20.21 -29.36
N GLU A 192 87.67 19.00 -29.22
CA GLU A 192 89.06 18.71 -29.61
C GLU A 192 89.22 18.59 -31.11
N GLY A 193 90.03 19.42 -31.67
CA GLY A 193 90.48 19.29 -33.03
C GLY A 193 91.70 18.42 -33.17
N LYS A 194 91.63 17.46 -34.06
CA LYS A 194 92.64 17.09 -35.05
C LYS A 194 92.10 16.06 -35.97
#